data_fe7af8ce7dcb1aaf6548bf66a8b22da7
#
_entry.id   fe7af8ce7dcb1aaf6548bf66a8b22da7
#
_cell.length_a   1.000
_cell.length_b   1.000
_cell.length_c   1.000
_cell.angle_alpha   90.00
_cell.angle_beta   90.00
_cell.angle_gamma   90.00
#
_symmetry.space_group_name_H-M   'P 1'
#
loop_
_entity.id
_entity.type
_entity.pdbx_description
1 polymer ?
#
loop_
_entity_poly.entity_id
_entity_poly.type
_entity_poly.pdbx_seq_one_letter_code
_entity_poly.pdbx_strand_id
1 'polypeptide(L)'
;MRLLNPDMLQWLLILPVLVACWMIQDRYRRRVRRASPIAPRFLALSRRTSTRTGAAVLISAVLCAAAMVFALTRPQAVVTAREAQYERQDLIIVLDRSVSMRARDIEPSRLVRATSEIREFLDSSPDAIGRVALVGFANSALVLSYPTEDLGSLFFYLDWIEEDTTPLFGTNMGGAIIQALAVVEEDDLSTQKLLLLISDGEDFGAELIVALDRVRAAGLEVHCVGIGADAPVPIPLDAGGSEESFVLGEAGNPVLTRFSEATLRRIAETTGGRYVRSSTGSELAEAIGAIVQGERRLVGWRSETEYRELYGVGLAVALVAGAILWLIR
;
A
#
# COMPACT_ATOMS: atom_id res chain seq x y z
N MET A 1 -12.65 22.78 -16.16
CA MET A 1 -13.07 23.48 -14.96
C MET A 1 -14.55 23.22 -14.74
N ARG A 2 -14.95 22.70 -13.59
CA ARG A 2 -16.37 22.43 -13.25
C ARG A 2 -16.75 23.35 -12.10
N LEU A 3 -17.95 23.94 -12.15
CA LEU A 3 -18.52 24.69 -11.04
C LEU A 3 -19.43 23.74 -10.25
N LEU A 4 -19.20 23.62 -8.95
CA LEU A 4 -20.03 22.75 -8.10
C LEU A 4 -21.43 23.36 -7.89
N ASN A 5 -21.49 24.69 -7.70
CA ASN A 5 -22.72 25.42 -7.46
C ASN A 5 -22.93 26.53 -8.52
N PRO A 6 -23.33 26.20 -9.76
CA PRO A 6 -23.52 27.20 -10.82
C PRO A 6 -24.62 28.19 -10.50
N ASP A 7 -25.62 27.81 -9.67
CA ASP A 7 -26.73 28.67 -9.27
C ASP A 7 -26.28 29.91 -8.48
N MET A 8 -25.09 29.86 -7.86
CA MET A 8 -24.53 31.01 -7.15
C MET A 8 -24.15 32.17 -8.09
N LEU A 9 -24.03 31.92 -9.41
CA LEU A 9 -23.78 32.96 -10.40
C LEU A 9 -24.92 34.03 -10.44
N GLN A 10 -26.16 33.68 -10.06
CA GLN A 10 -27.26 34.63 -9.97
C GLN A 10 -26.96 35.80 -9.02
N TRP A 11 -26.11 35.62 -8.01
CA TRP A 11 -25.71 36.67 -7.09
C TRP A 11 -24.83 37.75 -7.76
N LEU A 12 -24.32 37.51 -8.98
CA LEU A 12 -23.68 38.57 -9.78
C LEU A 12 -24.65 39.72 -10.12
N LEU A 13 -25.96 39.50 -10.06
CA LEU A 13 -26.97 40.54 -10.24
C LEU A 13 -26.91 41.63 -9.15
N ILE A 14 -26.23 41.38 -8.03
CA ILE A 14 -25.95 42.38 -7.01
C ILE A 14 -24.99 43.48 -7.53
N LEU A 15 -24.09 43.16 -8.47
CA LEU A 15 -23.08 44.09 -8.96
C LEU A 15 -23.72 45.35 -9.64
N PRO A 16 -24.65 45.21 -10.60
CA PRO A 16 -25.31 46.39 -11.19
C PRO A 16 -26.11 47.18 -10.16
N VAL A 17 -26.66 46.53 -9.14
CA VAL A 17 -27.39 47.23 -8.06
C VAL A 17 -26.41 48.09 -7.24
N LEU A 18 -25.24 47.55 -6.89
CA LEU A 18 -24.23 48.34 -6.17
C LEU A 18 -23.75 49.53 -6.98
N VAL A 19 -23.52 49.37 -8.30
CA VAL A 19 -23.14 50.45 -9.20
C VAL A 19 -24.22 51.51 -9.30
N ALA A 20 -25.50 51.08 -9.43
CA ALA A 20 -26.67 51.99 -9.47
C ALA A 20 -26.80 52.80 -8.18
N CYS A 21 -26.73 52.15 -7.02
CA CYS A 21 -26.78 52.81 -5.71
C CYS A 21 -25.67 53.85 -5.55
N TRP A 22 -24.44 53.51 -5.97
CA TRP A 22 -23.33 54.43 -5.94
C TRP A 22 -23.54 55.64 -6.88
N MET A 23 -24.03 55.43 -8.11
CA MET A 23 -24.33 56.50 -9.05
C MET A 23 -25.44 57.42 -8.50
N ILE A 24 -26.47 56.86 -7.89
CA ILE A 24 -27.55 57.68 -7.26
C ILE A 24 -26.99 58.50 -6.11
N GLN A 25 -26.17 57.89 -5.26
CA GLN A 25 -25.56 58.57 -4.12
C GLN A 25 -24.59 59.67 -4.57
N ASP A 26 -23.79 59.42 -5.63
CA ASP A 26 -22.87 60.45 -6.16
C ASP A 26 -23.64 61.63 -6.80
N ARG A 27 -24.69 61.35 -7.59
CA ARG A 27 -25.59 62.37 -8.13
C ARG A 27 -26.26 63.19 -7.03
N TYR A 28 -26.73 62.52 -5.94
CA TYR A 28 -27.33 63.21 -4.80
C TYR A 28 -26.33 64.09 -4.09
N ARG A 29 -25.12 63.61 -3.82
CA ARG A 29 -24.02 64.40 -3.21
C ARG A 29 -23.66 65.60 -4.06
N ARG A 30 -23.58 65.46 -5.40
CA ARG A 30 -23.32 66.57 -6.32
C ARG A 30 -24.45 67.62 -6.32
N ARG A 31 -25.72 67.20 -6.22
CA ARG A 31 -26.88 68.10 -6.13
C ARG A 31 -26.88 68.89 -4.82
N VAL A 32 -26.69 68.19 -3.70
CA VAL A 32 -26.63 68.83 -2.37
C VAL A 32 -25.50 69.87 -2.30
N ARG A 33 -24.30 69.55 -2.84
CA ARG A 33 -23.18 70.48 -2.87
C ARG A 33 -23.43 71.70 -3.73
N ARG A 34 -24.24 71.61 -4.77
CA ARG A 34 -24.62 72.76 -5.62
C ARG A 34 -25.70 73.62 -4.99
N ALA A 35 -26.59 73.05 -4.19
CA ALA A 35 -27.72 73.69 -3.60
C ALA A 35 -27.44 74.34 -2.22
N SER A 36 -26.37 73.97 -1.55
CA SER A 36 -26.07 74.46 -0.19
C SER A 36 -25.15 75.69 -0.23
N PRO A 37 -25.58 76.85 0.20
CA PRO A 37 -24.75 78.08 0.31
C PRO A 37 -23.93 78.06 1.61
N ILE A 38 -23.21 76.96 1.86
CA ILE A 38 -22.37 76.79 3.06
C ILE A 38 -21.08 77.57 2.86
N ALA A 39 -20.77 78.40 3.85
CA ALA A 39 -19.57 79.26 3.83
C ALA A 39 -18.27 78.41 3.58
N PRO A 40 -17.34 78.93 2.77
CA PRO A 40 -16.10 78.20 2.33
C PRO A 40 -15.23 77.70 3.48
N ARG A 41 -15.38 78.24 4.70
CA ARG A 41 -14.68 77.78 5.92
C ARG A 41 -15.10 76.39 6.43
N PHE A 42 -16.34 75.98 6.25
CA PHE A 42 -16.82 74.66 6.64
C PHE A 42 -16.50 73.56 5.60
N LEU A 43 -16.29 73.94 4.33
CA LEU A 43 -15.85 73.04 3.27
C LEU A 43 -14.41 72.59 3.44
N ALA A 44 -13.56 73.38 4.14
CA ALA A 44 -12.19 73.00 4.43
C ALA A 44 -12.06 71.88 5.50
N LEU A 45 -13.04 71.72 6.41
CA LEU A 45 -13.08 70.68 7.40
C LEU A 45 -13.66 69.35 6.85
N SER A 46 -14.40 69.39 5.75
CA SER A 46 -14.90 68.17 5.10
C SER A 46 -13.79 67.57 4.25
N ARG A 47 -13.32 66.39 4.64
CA ARG A 47 -12.38 65.58 3.81
C ARG A 47 -12.91 65.53 2.38
N ARG A 48 -12.22 66.21 1.45
CA ARG A 48 -12.48 66.16 0.00
C ARG A 48 -12.23 64.74 -0.47
N THR A 49 -13.21 63.87 -0.49
CA THR A 49 -13.10 62.61 -1.24
C THR A 49 -13.02 62.97 -2.72
N SER A 50 -11.84 62.85 -3.29
CA SER A 50 -11.59 63.02 -4.72
C SER A 50 -12.54 62.08 -5.50
N THR A 51 -12.99 62.48 -6.68
CA THR A 51 -13.73 61.59 -7.57
C THR A 51 -12.94 60.33 -7.90
N ARG A 52 -11.62 60.39 -7.84
CA ARG A 52 -10.68 59.26 -8.02
C ARG A 52 -10.79 58.26 -6.84
N THR A 53 -10.85 58.76 -5.58
CA THR A 53 -11.03 57.88 -4.39
C THR A 53 -12.40 57.23 -4.37
N GLY A 54 -13.44 57.93 -4.79
CA GLY A 54 -14.79 57.38 -4.90
C GLY A 54 -14.89 56.26 -5.94
N ALA A 55 -14.26 56.44 -7.09
CA ALA A 55 -14.18 55.41 -8.13
C ALA A 55 -13.36 54.18 -7.66
N ALA A 56 -12.23 54.42 -6.98
CA ALA A 56 -11.40 53.32 -6.44
C ALA A 56 -12.17 52.46 -5.40
N VAL A 57 -12.92 53.11 -4.52
CA VAL A 57 -13.81 52.41 -3.56
C VAL A 57 -14.86 51.56 -4.27
N LEU A 58 -15.51 52.07 -5.32
CA LEU A 58 -16.51 51.33 -6.08
C LEU A 58 -15.87 50.11 -6.76
N ILE A 59 -14.72 50.30 -7.47
CA ILE A 59 -14.04 49.24 -8.16
C ILE A 59 -13.63 48.12 -7.17
N SER A 60 -13.06 48.49 -6.03
CA SER A 60 -12.65 47.53 -4.99
C SER A 60 -13.84 46.80 -4.40
N ALA A 61 -14.99 47.48 -4.17
CA ALA A 61 -16.21 46.83 -3.68
C ALA A 61 -16.82 45.85 -4.70
N VAL A 62 -16.86 46.22 -5.98
CA VAL A 62 -17.33 45.37 -7.07
C VAL A 62 -16.41 44.15 -7.25
N LEU A 63 -15.08 44.36 -7.20
CA LEU A 63 -14.12 43.27 -7.30
C LEU A 63 -14.23 42.30 -6.11
N CYS A 64 -14.37 42.81 -4.90
CA CYS A 64 -14.57 42.01 -3.70
C CYS A 64 -15.87 41.17 -3.80
N ALA A 65 -16.97 41.75 -4.20
CA ALA A 65 -18.25 41.07 -4.38
C ALA A 65 -18.17 40.01 -5.49
N ALA A 66 -17.57 40.32 -6.63
CA ALA A 66 -17.39 39.41 -7.74
C ALA A 66 -16.50 38.20 -7.33
N ALA A 67 -15.39 38.46 -6.63
CA ALA A 67 -14.49 37.42 -6.14
C ALA A 67 -15.16 36.52 -5.10
N MET A 68 -16.02 37.09 -4.24
CA MET A 68 -16.79 36.32 -3.26
C MET A 68 -17.84 35.42 -3.95
N VAL A 69 -18.56 35.94 -4.95
CA VAL A 69 -19.50 35.12 -5.75
C VAL A 69 -18.73 34.01 -6.48
N PHE A 70 -17.57 34.32 -7.07
CA PHE A 70 -16.74 33.29 -7.70
C PHE A 70 -16.30 32.22 -6.70
N ALA A 71 -15.90 32.58 -5.48
CA ALA A 71 -15.57 31.59 -4.44
C ALA A 71 -16.77 30.72 -4.07
N LEU A 72 -17.99 31.29 -3.99
CA LEU A 72 -19.24 30.56 -3.68
C LEU A 72 -19.64 29.57 -4.78
N THR A 73 -19.23 29.79 -6.05
CA THR A 73 -19.46 28.80 -7.12
C THR A 73 -18.62 27.54 -6.97
N ARG A 74 -17.66 27.52 -6.01
CA ARG A 74 -16.71 26.41 -5.75
C ARG A 74 -16.12 25.86 -7.05
N PRO A 75 -15.33 26.64 -7.77
CA PRO A 75 -14.69 26.19 -9.00
C PRO A 75 -13.72 25.05 -8.69
N GLN A 76 -13.83 23.97 -9.45
CA GLN A 76 -13.01 22.76 -9.33
C GLN A 76 -12.13 22.58 -10.58
N ALA A 77 -10.85 22.35 -10.37
CA ALA A 77 -9.97 21.84 -11.41
C ALA A 77 -10.01 20.33 -11.41
N VAL A 78 -10.13 19.76 -12.60
CA VAL A 78 -10.02 18.31 -12.79
C VAL A 78 -8.53 17.98 -12.79
N VAL A 79 -8.10 17.20 -11.82
CA VAL A 79 -6.76 16.60 -11.75
C VAL A 79 -6.94 15.11 -12.04
N THR A 80 -6.46 14.67 -13.18
CA THR A 80 -6.47 13.24 -13.51
C THR A 80 -5.23 12.62 -12.91
N ALA A 81 -5.37 11.94 -11.78
CA ALA A 81 -4.35 11.06 -11.27
C ALA A 81 -4.40 9.75 -12.09
N ARG A 82 -3.23 9.31 -12.57
CA ARG A 82 -3.08 7.98 -13.19
C ARG A 82 -2.46 7.07 -12.16
N GLU A 83 -3.24 6.11 -11.71
CA GLU A 83 -2.79 5.08 -10.79
C GLU A 83 -2.44 3.82 -11.58
N ALA A 84 -1.24 3.28 -11.36
CA ALA A 84 -0.82 2.04 -12.02
C ALA A 84 -1.62 0.88 -11.44
N GLN A 85 -2.32 0.15 -12.31
CA GLN A 85 -2.99 -1.09 -11.93
C GLN A 85 -2.08 -2.26 -12.20
N TYR A 86 -1.80 -3.02 -11.15
CA TYR A 86 -1.05 -4.27 -11.23
C TYR A 86 -2.00 -5.46 -11.18
N GLU A 87 -1.61 -6.54 -11.85
CA GLU A 87 -2.29 -7.82 -11.75
C GLU A 87 -2.13 -8.38 -10.34
N ARG A 88 -3.22 -8.93 -9.78
CA ARG A 88 -3.15 -9.67 -8.52
C ARG A 88 -2.50 -11.02 -8.80
N GLN A 89 -1.56 -11.39 -7.95
CA GLN A 89 -0.79 -12.63 -8.07
C GLN A 89 -1.35 -13.69 -7.13
N ASP A 90 -1.32 -14.95 -7.56
CA ASP A 90 -1.59 -16.07 -6.67
C ASP A 90 -0.28 -16.56 -6.06
N LEU A 91 -0.22 -16.62 -4.75
CA LEU A 91 0.94 -17.04 -3.98
C LEU A 91 0.81 -18.49 -3.56
N ILE A 92 1.72 -19.34 -4.00
CA ILE A 92 1.82 -20.73 -3.58
C ILE A 92 2.96 -20.86 -2.58
N ILE A 93 2.63 -20.98 -1.30
CA ILE A 93 3.58 -21.12 -0.20
C ILE A 93 3.91 -22.60 -0.03
N VAL A 94 5.19 -22.93 -0.10
CA VAL A 94 5.74 -24.26 0.13
C VAL A 94 6.56 -24.20 1.41
N LEU A 95 5.98 -24.67 2.53
CA LEU A 95 6.53 -24.52 3.86
C LEU A 95 7.12 -25.83 4.36
N ASP A 96 8.39 -25.77 4.73
CA ASP A 96 9.11 -26.87 5.36
C ASP A 96 8.59 -27.10 6.80
N ARG A 97 8.18 -28.32 7.08
CA ARG A 97 7.68 -28.79 8.38
C ARG A 97 8.57 -29.89 8.97
N SER A 98 9.75 -30.11 8.37
CA SER A 98 10.68 -31.13 8.86
C SER A 98 11.14 -30.83 10.29
N VAL A 99 11.61 -31.86 10.96
CA VAL A 99 12.01 -31.75 12.37
C VAL A 99 13.13 -30.73 12.58
N SER A 100 13.98 -30.44 11.59
CA SER A 100 15.01 -29.40 11.63
C SER A 100 14.44 -27.99 11.81
N MET A 101 13.21 -27.75 11.30
CA MET A 101 12.50 -26.47 11.47
C MET A 101 12.04 -26.22 12.92
N ARG A 102 12.15 -27.20 13.81
CA ARG A 102 11.93 -27.01 15.24
C ARG A 102 13.14 -26.41 15.98
N ALA A 103 14.28 -26.28 15.30
CA ALA A 103 15.46 -25.65 15.86
C ALA A 103 15.17 -24.25 16.42
N ARG A 104 15.81 -23.91 17.54
CA ARG A 104 15.57 -22.66 18.29
C ARG A 104 16.73 -21.66 18.15
N ASP A 105 17.46 -21.75 17.07
CA ASP A 105 18.46 -20.74 16.68
C ASP A 105 17.79 -19.41 16.26
N ILE A 106 16.50 -19.49 15.90
CA ILE A 106 15.60 -18.36 15.72
C ILE A 106 14.39 -18.57 16.64
N GLU A 107 14.14 -17.62 17.53
CA GLU A 107 13.05 -17.74 18.53
C GLU A 107 11.67 -17.47 17.93
N PRO A 108 10.63 -18.21 18.35
CA PRO A 108 10.65 -19.33 19.31
C PRO A 108 11.16 -20.64 18.70
N SER A 109 11.02 -20.83 17.40
CA SER A 109 11.62 -21.84 16.53
C SER A 109 11.57 -21.36 15.08
N ARG A 110 12.35 -21.94 14.17
CA ARG A 110 12.33 -21.59 12.73
C ARG A 110 10.91 -21.70 12.17
N LEU A 111 10.17 -22.79 12.51
CA LEU A 111 8.81 -23.05 12.03
C LEU A 111 7.81 -22.00 12.53
N VAL A 112 7.75 -21.78 13.84
CA VAL A 112 6.81 -20.82 14.45
C VAL A 112 7.12 -19.40 13.99
N ARG A 113 8.39 -19.08 13.78
CA ARG A 113 8.76 -17.78 13.21
C ARG A 113 8.28 -17.66 11.77
N ALA A 114 8.49 -18.70 10.93
CA ALA A 114 8.04 -18.69 9.54
C ALA A 114 6.52 -18.52 9.41
N THR A 115 5.74 -19.25 10.20
CA THR A 115 4.27 -19.14 10.19
C THR A 115 3.79 -17.78 10.66
N SER A 116 4.39 -17.22 11.72
CA SER A 116 4.06 -15.88 12.22
C SER A 116 4.33 -14.79 11.18
N GLU A 117 5.48 -14.84 10.51
CA GLU A 117 5.87 -13.87 9.48
C GLU A 117 5.02 -13.99 8.20
N ILE A 118 4.64 -15.23 7.81
CA ILE A 118 3.68 -15.46 6.72
C ILE A 118 2.35 -14.80 7.05
N ARG A 119 1.86 -14.96 8.28
CA ARG A 119 0.62 -14.36 8.75
C ARG A 119 0.70 -12.83 8.71
N GLU A 120 1.76 -12.24 9.25
CA GLU A 120 1.99 -10.78 9.22
C GLU A 120 2.01 -10.23 7.80
N PHE A 121 2.70 -10.93 6.88
CA PHE A 121 2.72 -10.55 5.47
C PHE A 121 1.32 -10.55 4.85
N LEU A 122 0.55 -11.62 5.05
CA LEU A 122 -0.79 -11.76 4.47
C LEU A 122 -1.77 -10.74 5.05
N ASP A 123 -1.67 -10.41 6.33
CA ASP A 123 -2.49 -9.36 6.96
C ASP A 123 -2.16 -7.97 6.44
N SER A 124 -0.88 -7.71 6.10
CA SER A 124 -0.39 -6.37 5.69
C SER A 124 -0.49 -6.08 4.19
N SER A 125 -0.62 -7.10 3.33
CA SER A 125 -0.51 -6.95 1.86
C SER A 125 -1.69 -7.52 1.07
N PRO A 126 -2.97 -7.30 1.48
CA PRO A 126 -4.13 -7.93 0.84
C PRO A 126 -4.33 -7.54 -0.63
N ASP A 127 -3.91 -6.33 -1.03
CA ASP A 127 -4.13 -5.82 -2.40
C ASP A 127 -3.17 -6.40 -3.45
N ALA A 128 -2.02 -6.93 -3.02
CA ALA A 128 -1.01 -7.48 -3.91
C ALA A 128 -1.31 -8.94 -4.30
N ILE A 129 -1.93 -9.69 -3.38
CA ILE A 129 -2.20 -11.12 -3.50
C ILE A 129 -3.67 -11.33 -3.86
N GLY A 130 -3.91 -12.18 -4.85
CA GLY A 130 -5.25 -12.62 -5.23
C GLY A 130 -5.71 -13.77 -4.36
N ARG A 131 -5.01 -14.89 -4.49
CA ARG A 131 -5.30 -16.14 -3.76
C ARG A 131 -4.01 -16.70 -3.20
N VAL A 132 -4.13 -17.48 -2.13
CA VAL A 132 -2.99 -18.16 -1.51
C VAL A 132 -3.25 -19.65 -1.45
N ALA A 133 -2.25 -20.46 -1.80
CA ALA A 133 -2.21 -21.90 -1.56
C ALA A 133 -1.11 -22.22 -0.54
N LEU A 134 -1.29 -23.29 0.21
CA LEU A 134 -0.32 -23.75 1.21
C LEU A 134 0.00 -25.23 1.00
N VAL A 135 1.26 -25.51 0.78
CA VAL A 135 1.81 -26.87 0.71
C VAL A 135 2.79 -27.05 1.87
N GLY A 136 2.51 -27.94 2.78
CA GLY A 136 3.43 -28.30 3.84
C GLY A 136 4.25 -29.54 3.44
N PHE A 137 5.56 -29.56 3.71
CA PHE A 137 6.39 -30.72 3.36
C PHE A 137 7.40 -31.09 4.44
N ALA A 138 7.84 -32.34 4.38
CA ALA A 138 9.00 -32.89 5.04
C ALA A 138 9.57 -33.97 4.08
N ASN A 139 9.59 -35.23 4.45
CA ASN A 139 9.91 -36.33 3.53
C ASN A 139 8.88 -36.49 2.38
N SER A 140 7.63 -36.10 2.63
CA SER A 140 6.56 -36.04 1.65
C SER A 140 5.86 -34.69 1.72
N ALA A 141 5.26 -34.26 0.61
CA ALA A 141 4.50 -33.02 0.53
C ALA A 141 2.99 -33.29 0.63
N LEU A 142 2.28 -32.37 1.29
CA LEU A 142 0.83 -32.38 1.47
C LEU A 142 0.28 -31.00 1.10
N VAL A 143 -0.71 -30.96 0.19
CA VAL A 143 -1.48 -29.75 -0.07
C VAL A 143 -2.45 -29.54 1.09
N LEU A 144 -2.25 -28.47 1.84
CA LEU A 144 -3.09 -28.08 2.97
C LEU A 144 -4.24 -27.18 2.51
N SER A 145 -3.94 -26.26 1.58
CA SER A 145 -4.94 -25.40 0.96
C SER A 145 -4.63 -25.20 -0.52
N TYR A 146 -5.63 -25.39 -1.36
CA TYR A 146 -5.63 -24.96 -2.75
C TYR A 146 -5.79 -23.44 -2.83
N PRO A 147 -5.50 -22.78 -3.99
CA PRO A 147 -5.58 -21.35 -4.11
C PRO A 147 -6.93 -20.76 -3.69
N THR A 148 -6.96 -20.02 -2.59
CA THR A 148 -8.16 -19.44 -1.98
C THR A 148 -7.96 -17.98 -1.59
N GLU A 149 -9.03 -17.18 -1.60
CA GLU A 149 -9.06 -15.83 -1.04
C GLU A 149 -9.40 -15.86 0.47
N ASP A 150 -9.77 -17.01 1.01
CA ASP A 150 -10.12 -17.18 2.42
C ASP A 150 -8.87 -17.33 3.29
N LEU A 151 -8.36 -16.20 3.78
CA LEU A 151 -7.23 -16.16 4.70
C LEU A 151 -7.53 -16.85 6.04
N GLY A 152 -8.81 -16.90 6.46
CA GLY A 152 -9.19 -17.56 7.71
C GLY A 152 -8.90 -19.06 7.67
N SER A 153 -9.23 -19.73 6.57
CA SER A 153 -8.88 -21.14 6.35
C SER A 153 -7.37 -21.36 6.32
N LEU A 154 -6.63 -20.43 5.70
CA LEU A 154 -5.17 -20.51 5.64
C LEU A 154 -4.55 -20.37 7.04
N PHE A 155 -5.00 -19.41 7.84
CA PHE A 155 -4.53 -19.23 9.21
C PHE A 155 -4.82 -20.44 10.10
N PHE A 156 -5.97 -21.08 9.92
CA PHE A 156 -6.27 -22.35 10.58
C PHE A 156 -5.21 -23.43 10.28
N TYR A 157 -4.76 -23.55 9.02
CA TYR A 157 -3.71 -24.51 8.69
C TYR A 157 -2.34 -24.11 9.23
N LEU A 158 -2.02 -22.81 9.31
CA LEU A 158 -0.79 -22.34 9.95
C LEU A 158 -0.81 -22.67 11.44
N ASP A 159 -1.94 -22.43 12.15
CA ASP A 159 -2.10 -22.80 13.56
C ASP A 159 -1.95 -24.32 13.74
N TRP A 160 -2.59 -25.12 12.87
CA TRP A 160 -2.45 -26.57 12.89
C TRP A 160 -1.00 -27.04 12.71
N ILE A 161 -0.22 -26.37 11.82
CA ILE A 161 1.20 -26.66 11.64
C ILE A 161 2.00 -26.39 12.92
N GLU A 162 1.70 -25.30 13.61
CA GLU A 162 2.39 -24.92 14.85
C GLU A 162 2.06 -25.90 16.00
N GLU A 163 0.81 -26.33 16.09
CA GLU A 163 0.32 -27.23 17.13
C GLU A 163 0.72 -28.70 16.90
N ASP A 164 1.03 -29.09 15.66
CA ASP A 164 1.42 -30.46 15.33
C ASP A 164 2.78 -30.81 15.92
N THR A 165 2.76 -31.57 16.98
CA THR A 165 3.96 -32.06 17.69
C THR A 165 4.60 -33.28 17.04
N THR A 166 3.99 -33.86 16.00
CA THR A 166 4.53 -35.05 15.32
C THR A 166 5.89 -34.77 14.69
N PRO A 167 6.97 -35.47 15.06
CA PRO A 167 8.29 -35.25 14.44
C PRO A 167 8.29 -35.83 13.01
N LEU A 168 8.41 -34.94 12.04
CA LEU A 168 8.51 -35.31 10.62
C LEU A 168 9.98 -35.35 10.20
N PHE A 169 10.50 -36.56 10.06
CA PHE A 169 11.88 -36.80 9.66
C PHE A 169 12.06 -36.78 8.15
N GLY A 170 13.22 -36.28 7.71
CA GLY A 170 13.57 -36.15 6.31
C GLY A 170 13.00 -34.90 5.65
N THR A 171 13.62 -34.46 4.56
CA THR A 171 13.25 -33.28 3.80
C THR A 171 13.43 -33.60 2.32
N ASN A 172 12.36 -33.48 1.53
CA ASN A 172 12.36 -33.69 0.08
C ASN A 172 11.78 -32.45 -0.61
N MET A 173 12.67 -31.48 -0.91
CA MET A 173 12.29 -30.24 -1.59
C MET A 173 11.83 -30.51 -3.03
N GLY A 174 12.44 -31.48 -3.70
CA GLY A 174 12.04 -31.85 -5.06
C GLY A 174 10.60 -32.31 -5.14
N GLY A 175 10.19 -33.21 -4.22
CA GLY A 175 8.81 -33.67 -4.11
C GLY A 175 7.84 -32.54 -3.75
N ALA A 176 8.25 -31.62 -2.88
CA ALA A 176 7.47 -30.43 -2.52
C ALA A 176 7.24 -29.48 -3.70
N ILE A 177 8.26 -29.22 -4.49
CA ILE A 177 8.17 -28.39 -5.69
C ILE A 177 7.28 -29.05 -6.75
N ILE A 178 7.37 -30.36 -6.95
CA ILE A 178 6.49 -31.12 -7.86
C ILE A 178 5.02 -31.00 -7.40
N GLN A 179 4.78 -31.12 -6.11
CA GLN A 179 3.42 -31.00 -5.56
C GLN A 179 2.87 -29.56 -5.72
N ALA A 180 3.70 -28.53 -5.51
CA ALA A 180 3.33 -27.15 -5.76
C ALA A 180 3.03 -26.89 -7.25
N LEU A 181 3.82 -27.49 -8.14
CA LEU A 181 3.57 -27.43 -9.60
C LEU A 181 2.24 -28.08 -9.95
N ALA A 182 1.87 -29.22 -9.35
CA ALA A 182 0.58 -29.86 -9.56
C ALA A 182 -0.57 -28.94 -9.14
N VAL A 183 -0.46 -28.22 -8.01
CA VAL A 183 -1.46 -27.22 -7.59
C VAL A 183 -1.62 -26.10 -8.63
N VAL A 184 -0.53 -25.67 -9.28
CA VAL A 184 -0.60 -24.66 -10.35
C VAL A 184 -1.24 -25.22 -11.61
N GLU A 185 -0.90 -26.47 -11.99
CA GLU A 185 -1.43 -27.13 -13.19
C GLU A 185 -2.92 -27.48 -13.08
N GLU A 186 -3.42 -27.75 -11.86
CA GLU A 186 -4.83 -28.04 -11.59
C GLU A 186 -5.70 -26.76 -11.54
N ASP A 187 -5.10 -25.58 -11.46
CA ASP A 187 -5.83 -24.32 -11.38
C ASP A 187 -6.17 -23.77 -12.77
N ASP A 188 -7.45 -23.67 -13.08
CA ASP A 188 -7.99 -23.21 -14.37
C ASP A 188 -7.79 -21.71 -14.62
N LEU A 189 -7.43 -20.91 -13.59
CA LEU A 189 -7.31 -19.47 -13.71
C LEU A 189 -5.91 -19.06 -14.22
N SER A 190 -5.89 -18.30 -15.31
CA SER A 190 -4.68 -17.77 -15.93
C SER A 190 -4.12 -16.55 -15.18
N THR A 191 -4.05 -16.62 -13.85
CA THR A 191 -3.41 -15.59 -13.02
C THR A 191 -1.91 -15.83 -12.93
N GLN A 192 -1.14 -14.78 -12.66
CA GLN A 192 0.29 -14.94 -12.40
C GLN A 192 0.48 -15.75 -11.12
N LYS A 193 1.25 -16.84 -11.21
CA LYS A 193 1.56 -17.73 -10.09
C LYS A 193 2.97 -17.45 -9.57
N LEU A 194 3.09 -17.32 -8.28
CA LEU A 194 4.34 -17.09 -7.58
C LEU A 194 4.58 -18.22 -6.59
N LEU A 195 5.63 -19.04 -6.82
CA LEU A 195 6.01 -20.14 -5.94
C LEU A 195 7.03 -19.63 -4.92
N LEU A 196 6.73 -19.79 -3.64
CA LEU A 196 7.57 -19.36 -2.53
C LEU A 196 7.91 -20.55 -1.64
N LEU A 197 9.17 -20.98 -1.69
CA LEU A 197 9.71 -22.06 -0.85
C LEU A 197 10.37 -21.45 0.40
N ILE A 198 9.92 -21.90 1.57
CA ILE A 198 10.45 -21.47 2.87
C ILE A 198 11.01 -22.71 3.59
N SER A 199 12.32 -22.74 3.84
CA SER A 199 13.02 -23.88 4.43
C SER A 199 14.37 -23.46 5.04
N ASP A 200 14.98 -24.34 5.81
CA ASP A 200 16.36 -24.20 6.27
C ASP A 200 17.40 -24.70 5.25
N GLY A 201 16.94 -25.23 4.11
CA GLY A 201 17.79 -25.63 3.00
C GLY A 201 18.41 -27.02 3.09
N GLU A 202 18.17 -27.80 4.15
CA GLU A 202 18.58 -29.20 4.21
C GLU A 202 17.68 -30.01 3.26
N ASP A 203 18.28 -30.73 2.29
CA ASP A 203 17.56 -31.58 1.33
C ASP A 203 18.18 -32.95 1.25
N PHE A 204 17.40 -33.96 1.51
CA PHE A 204 17.76 -35.36 1.45
C PHE A 204 17.09 -36.12 0.30
N GLY A 205 16.29 -35.39 -0.51
CA GLY A 205 15.55 -35.97 -1.64
C GLY A 205 16.41 -36.13 -2.90
N ALA A 206 16.07 -37.12 -3.69
CA ALA A 206 16.74 -37.37 -4.99
C ALA A 206 16.06 -36.67 -6.18
N GLU A 207 14.88 -36.03 -5.95
CA GLU A 207 13.97 -35.58 -7.00
C GLU A 207 14.20 -34.10 -7.41
N LEU A 208 15.10 -33.40 -6.72
CA LEU A 208 15.28 -31.95 -6.88
C LEU A 208 15.57 -31.55 -8.33
N ILE A 209 16.50 -32.26 -9.01
CA ILE A 209 16.88 -31.93 -10.39
C ILE A 209 15.66 -32.03 -11.32
N VAL A 210 14.91 -33.14 -11.20
CA VAL A 210 13.72 -33.40 -12.02
C VAL A 210 12.63 -32.35 -11.76
N ALA A 211 12.48 -31.94 -10.50
CA ALA A 211 11.54 -30.89 -10.11
C ALA A 211 11.88 -29.55 -10.76
N LEU A 212 13.14 -29.15 -10.69
CA LEU A 212 13.61 -27.88 -11.29
C LEU A 212 13.46 -27.86 -12.81
N ASP A 213 13.72 -28.98 -13.50
CA ASP A 213 13.53 -29.09 -14.95
C ASP A 213 12.03 -28.95 -15.32
N ARG A 214 11.12 -29.54 -14.54
CA ARG A 214 9.67 -29.40 -14.76
C ARG A 214 9.18 -27.97 -14.54
N VAL A 215 9.60 -27.32 -13.46
CA VAL A 215 9.23 -25.91 -13.17
C VAL A 215 9.70 -24.99 -14.29
N ARG A 216 10.94 -25.16 -14.78
CA ARG A 216 11.46 -24.39 -15.92
C ARG A 216 10.68 -24.65 -17.21
N ALA A 217 10.32 -25.90 -17.48
CA ALA A 217 9.50 -26.26 -18.63
C ALA A 217 8.11 -25.63 -18.57
N ALA A 218 7.53 -25.45 -17.36
CA ALA A 218 6.29 -24.75 -17.12
C ALA A 218 6.44 -23.20 -17.16
N GLY A 219 7.66 -22.67 -17.29
CA GLY A 219 7.91 -21.22 -17.29
C GLY A 219 7.66 -20.55 -15.94
N LEU A 220 7.77 -21.30 -14.85
CA LEU A 220 7.56 -20.82 -13.49
C LEU A 220 8.90 -20.56 -12.80
N GLU A 221 8.88 -19.64 -11.84
CA GLU A 221 10.02 -19.28 -11.01
C GLU A 221 9.76 -19.72 -9.57
N VAL A 222 10.79 -20.26 -8.90
CA VAL A 222 10.72 -20.62 -7.48
C VAL A 222 11.55 -19.61 -6.70
N HIS A 223 10.88 -18.78 -5.93
CA HIS A 223 11.52 -17.89 -4.99
C HIS A 223 11.79 -18.65 -3.70
N CYS A 224 12.95 -18.43 -3.10
CA CYS A 224 13.34 -19.15 -1.90
C CYS A 224 13.62 -18.17 -0.76
N VAL A 225 13.06 -18.46 0.41
CA VAL A 225 13.42 -17.78 1.64
C VAL A 225 14.03 -18.79 2.60
N GLY A 226 15.28 -18.54 2.95
CA GLY A 226 16.02 -19.37 3.89
C GLY A 226 15.88 -18.84 5.31
N ILE A 227 15.55 -19.74 6.25
CA ILE A 227 15.41 -19.39 7.65
C ILE A 227 16.34 -20.26 8.52
N GLY A 228 17.24 -19.64 9.28
CA GLY A 228 18.19 -20.34 10.15
C GLY A 228 19.48 -19.58 10.36
N ALA A 229 20.19 -19.91 11.44
CA ALA A 229 21.51 -19.40 11.76
C ALA A 229 22.62 -20.32 11.22
N ASP A 230 23.86 -19.77 11.10
CA ASP A 230 24.98 -20.52 10.56
C ASP A 230 25.54 -21.58 11.53
N ALA A 231 25.31 -21.39 12.82
CA ALA A 231 25.81 -22.30 13.84
C ALA A 231 24.97 -23.59 13.85
N PRO A 232 25.59 -24.78 13.91
CA PRO A 232 24.86 -26.01 14.12
C PRO A 232 24.21 -26.04 15.49
N VAL A 233 22.91 -26.39 15.54
CA VAL A 233 22.13 -26.43 16.78
C VAL A 233 21.43 -27.79 16.93
N PRO A 234 21.20 -28.25 18.16
CA PRO A 234 20.49 -29.49 18.38
C PRO A 234 18.99 -29.32 18.08
N ILE A 235 18.36 -30.37 17.57
CA ILE A 235 16.94 -30.39 17.24
C ILE A 235 16.13 -30.80 18.49
N PRO A 236 15.25 -29.93 19.01
CA PRO A 236 14.38 -30.29 20.14
C PRO A 236 13.34 -31.35 19.72
N LEU A 237 13.07 -32.32 20.60
CA LEU A 237 12.02 -33.32 20.36
C LEU A 237 10.65 -32.76 20.69
N ASP A 238 10.53 -31.97 21.78
CA ASP A 238 9.29 -31.38 22.25
C ASP A 238 9.24 -29.86 22.03
N ALA A 239 8.08 -29.37 21.63
CA ALA A 239 7.87 -27.94 21.38
C ALA A 239 7.81 -27.09 22.67
N GLY A 240 7.71 -27.65 23.88
CA GLY A 240 7.49 -26.85 25.11
C GLY A 240 7.73 -27.55 26.45
N GLY A 241 8.42 -28.69 26.48
CA GLY A 241 8.70 -29.42 27.74
C GLY A 241 9.76 -28.74 28.64
N SER A 242 9.62 -28.91 29.96
CA SER A 242 10.53 -28.38 30.98
C SER A 242 11.90 -29.08 31.05
N GLU A 243 12.09 -30.18 30.36
CA GLU A 243 13.37 -30.83 30.14
C GLU A 243 13.66 -30.81 28.63
N GLU A 244 14.80 -30.22 28.24
CA GLU A 244 15.23 -30.17 26.84
C GLU A 244 15.57 -31.61 26.37
N SER A 245 14.59 -32.27 25.78
CA SER A 245 14.81 -33.53 25.06
C SER A 245 15.14 -33.22 23.61
N PHE A 246 16.22 -33.81 23.13
CA PHE A 246 16.70 -33.63 21.75
C PHE A 246 16.50 -34.91 20.94
N VAL A 247 16.36 -34.76 19.63
CA VAL A 247 16.41 -35.89 18.71
C VAL A 247 17.80 -36.54 18.79
N LEU A 248 17.83 -37.83 19.09
CA LEU A 248 19.09 -38.57 19.25
C LEU A 248 19.38 -39.36 17.98
N GLY A 249 20.62 -39.31 17.52
CA GLY A 249 21.15 -40.14 16.45
C GLY A 249 21.41 -41.57 16.94
N GLU A 250 21.85 -42.43 16.05
CA GLU A 250 22.16 -43.86 16.34
C GLU A 250 23.19 -44.05 17.45
N ALA A 251 24.10 -43.10 17.62
CA ALA A 251 25.13 -43.14 18.68
C ALA A 251 24.68 -42.52 20.02
N GLY A 252 23.38 -42.13 20.16
CA GLY A 252 22.83 -41.49 21.37
C GLY A 252 23.23 -40.05 21.54
N ASN A 253 23.89 -39.39 20.58
CA ASN A 253 24.20 -37.96 20.62
C ASN A 253 23.08 -37.15 20.00
N PRO A 254 22.86 -35.91 20.43
CA PRO A 254 21.91 -35.01 19.80
C PRO A 254 22.19 -34.81 18.29
N VAL A 255 21.14 -34.91 17.48
CA VAL A 255 21.22 -34.58 16.05
C VAL A 255 21.33 -33.09 15.91
N LEU A 256 22.32 -32.63 15.15
CA LEU A 256 22.51 -31.21 14.86
C LEU A 256 21.99 -30.88 13.48
N THR A 257 21.21 -29.80 13.36
CA THR A 257 20.80 -29.19 12.07
C THR A 257 21.65 -27.97 11.78
N ARG A 258 21.87 -27.70 10.52
CA ARG A 258 22.61 -26.54 10.03
C ARG A 258 21.82 -25.89 8.88
N PHE A 259 21.75 -24.60 8.88
CA PHE A 259 21.24 -23.85 7.74
C PHE A 259 22.09 -24.10 6.47
N SER A 260 21.42 -24.44 5.35
CA SER A 260 22.08 -24.74 4.06
C SER A 260 21.62 -23.76 2.98
N GLU A 261 22.32 -22.64 2.87
CA GLU A 261 22.02 -21.61 1.88
C GLU A 261 22.19 -22.09 0.44
N ALA A 262 23.20 -22.95 0.20
CA ALA A 262 23.60 -23.36 -1.16
C ALA A 262 22.47 -24.03 -1.94
N THR A 263 21.66 -24.88 -1.28
CA THR A 263 20.54 -25.57 -1.93
C THR A 263 19.46 -24.59 -2.37
N LEU A 264 19.03 -23.69 -1.47
CA LEU A 264 17.97 -22.69 -1.75
C LEU A 264 18.41 -21.70 -2.83
N ARG A 265 19.66 -21.25 -2.76
CA ARG A 265 20.22 -20.36 -3.80
C ARG A 265 20.24 -21.05 -5.16
N ARG A 266 20.66 -22.31 -5.21
CA ARG A 266 20.66 -23.10 -6.44
C ARG A 266 19.27 -23.29 -7.02
N ILE A 267 18.24 -23.55 -6.19
CA ILE A 267 16.85 -23.66 -6.63
C ILE A 267 16.40 -22.35 -7.29
N ALA A 268 16.58 -21.21 -6.61
CA ALA A 268 16.20 -19.90 -7.10
C ALA A 268 16.94 -19.56 -8.41
N GLU A 269 18.26 -19.67 -8.44
CA GLU A 269 19.08 -19.36 -9.63
C GLU A 269 18.74 -20.26 -10.83
N THR A 270 18.45 -21.55 -10.60
CA THR A 270 18.12 -22.48 -11.67
C THR A 270 16.77 -22.18 -12.31
N THR A 271 15.80 -21.69 -11.53
CA THR A 271 14.44 -21.40 -12.00
C THR A 271 14.24 -19.94 -12.39
N GLY A 272 15.24 -19.06 -12.16
CA GLY A 272 15.14 -17.61 -12.41
C GLY A 272 14.50 -16.82 -11.26
N GLY A 273 14.17 -17.48 -10.16
CA GLY A 273 13.60 -16.85 -8.98
C GLY A 273 14.63 -16.12 -8.11
N ARG A 274 14.18 -15.56 -7.00
CA ARG A 274 15.01 -14.82 -6.04
C ARG A 274 15.25 -15.66 -4.80
N TYR A 275 16.44 -15.52 -4.24
CA TYR A 275 16.80 -16.05 -2.94
C TYR A 275 16.94 -14.90 -1.94
N VAL A 276 16.31 -15.05 -0.78
CA VAL A 276 16.47 -14.12 0.37
C VAL A 276 16.74 -14.94 1.62
N ARG A 277 17.64 -14.47 2.46
CA ARG A 277 17.90 -15.06 3.77
C ARG A 277 17.24 -14.26 4.86
N SER A 278 16.52 -14.92 5.74
CA SER A 278 16.03 -14.37 7.00
C SER A 278 16.85 -14.93 8.17
N SER A 279 17.77 -14.13 8.67
CA SER A 279 18.70 -14.53 9.75
C SER A 279 18.08 -14.31 11.14
N THR A 280 17.20 -13.35 11.27
CA THR A 280 16.51 -13.00 12.52
C THR A 280 15.06 -13.48 12.57
N GLY A 281 14.54 -13.91 11.42
CA GLY A 281 13.14 -14.28 11.22
C GLY A 281 12.19 -13.08 11.03
N SER A 282 12.50 -11.89 11.54
CA SER A 282 11.68 -10.67 11.36
C SER A 282 11.79 -10.06 9.96
N GLU A 283 12.73 -10.52 9.14
CA GLU A 283 12.95 -10.06 7.78
C GLU A 283 12.15 -10.85 6.74
N LEU A 284 11.46 -11.92 7.17
CA LEU A 284 10.76 -12.83 6.27
C LEU A 284 9.56 -12.15 5.59
N ALA A 285 8.74 -11.42 6.35
CA ALA A 285 7.60 -10.69 5.81
C ALA A 285 8.04 -9.63 4.80
N GLU A 286 9.12 -8.89 5.08
CA GLU A 286 9.71 -7.93 4.14
C GLU A 286 10.26 -8.63 2.89
N ALA A 287 10.92 -9.77 3.06
CA ALA A 287 11.46 -10.57 1.97
C ALA A 287 10.37 -11.06 1.02
N ILE A 288 9.28 -11.61 1.56
CA ILE A 288 8.10 -12.03 0.79
C ILE A 288 7.51 -10.81 0.06
N GLY A 289 7.33 -9.70 0.75
CA GLY A 289 6.83 -8.45 0.17
C GLY A 289 7.70 -7.94 -0.99
N ALA A 290 9.02 -7.99 -0.86
CA ALA A 290 9.95 -7.59 -1.91
C ALA A 290 9.90 -8.51 -3.14
N ILE A 291 9.72 -9.82 -2.94
CA ILE A 291 9.52 -10.80 -4.03
C ILE A 291 8.21 -10.49 -4.74
N VAL A 292 7.09 -10.41 -4.02
CA VAL A 292 5.76 -10.15 -4.56
C VAL A 292 5.71 -8.83 -5.34
N GLN A 293 6.28 -7.74 -4.79
CA GLN A 293 6.30 -6.45 -5.48
C GLN A 293 7.20 -6.45 -6.72
N GLY A 294 8.30 -7.20 -6.69
CA GLY A 294 9.23 -7.30 -7.80
C GLY A 294 8.67 -8.02 -9.01
N GLU A 295 7.72 -8.93 -8.81
CA GLU A 295 7.09 -9.74 -9.87
C GLU A 295 5.76 -9.16 -10.39
N ARG A 296 5.33 -8.01 -9.88
CA ARG A 296 4.06 -7.38 -10.28
C ARG A 296 4.05 -6.97 -11.74
N ARG A 297 3.08 -7.47 -12.50
CA ARG A 297 2.84 -7.06 -13.89
C ARG A 297 1.90 -5.86 -13.94
N LEU A 298 2.31 -4.82 -14.67
CA LEU A 298 1.47 -3.67 -14.96
C LEU A 298 0.41 -4.07 -15.99
N VAL A 299 -0.87 -4.08 -15.60
CA VAL A 299 -2.00 -4.40 -16.50
C VAL A 299 -2.53 -3.15 -17.20
N GLY A 300 -2.45 -2.01 -16.54
CA GLY A 300 -2.98 -0.77 -17.10
C GLY A 300 -2.85 0.43 -16.18
N TRP A 301 -3.51 1.51 -16.58
CA TRP A 301 -3.58 2.74 -15.81
C TRP A 301 -5.04 3.06 -15.50
N ARG A 302 -5.39 3.13 -14.24
CA ARG A 302 -6.68 3.65 -13.81
C ARG A 302 -6.60 5.16 -13.76
N SER A 303 -7.47 5.83 -14.52
CA SER A 303 -7.60 7.29 -14.42
C SER A 303 -8.60 7.60 -13.31
N GLU A 304 -8.12 8.03 -12.19
CA GLU A 304 -8.97 8.55 -11.13
C GLU A 304 -9.09 10.07 -11.29
N THR A 305 -10.32 10.53 -11.37
CA THR A 305 -10.60 11.96 -11.55
C THR A 305 -10.75 12.60 -10.19
N GLU A 306 -9.68 13.23 -9.73
CA GLU A 306 -9.68 13.99 -8.49
C GLU A 306 -10.07 15.45 -8.76
N TYR A 307 -10.93 16.02 -7.92
CA TYR A 307 -11.39 17.40 -8.05
C TYR A 307 -10.70 18.28 -7.02
N ARG A 308 -9.80 19.14 -7.47
CA ARG A 308 -9.13 20.13 -6.62
C ARG A 308 -9.96 21.41 -6.56
N GLU A 309 -10.37 21.83 -5.38
CA GLU A 309 -11.13 23.06 -5.18
C GLU A 309 -10.25 24.31 -5.30
N LEU A 310 -10.73 25.28 -6.07
CA LEU A 310 -10.04 26.55 -6.32
C LEU A 310 -10.69 27.76 -5.64
N TYR A 311 -11.66 27.54 -4.75
CA TYR A 311 -12.35 28.63 -4.06
C TYR A 311 -11.40 29.52 -3.24
N GLY A 312 -10.28 28.98 -2.77
CA GLY A 312 -9.23 29.71 -2.04
C GLY A 312 -8.66 30.89 -2.83
N VAL A 313 -8.56 30.77 -4.15
CA VAL A 313 -8.08 31.87 -5.03
C VAL A 313 -9.11 33.01 -5.02
N GLY A 314 -10.40 32.71 -5.16
CA GLY A 314 -11.47 33.70 -5.09
C GLY A 314 -11.50 34.41 -3.72
N LEU A 315 -11.31 33.65 -2.65
CA LEU A 315 -11.28 34.19 -1.29
C LEU A 315 -10.07 35.12 -1.06
N ALA A 316 -8.89 34.73 -1.55
CA ALA A 316 -7.69 35.56 -1.45
C ALA A 316 -7.87 36.90 -2.19
N VAL A 317 -8.44 36.89 -3.40
CA VAL A 317 -8.73 38.10 -4.17
C VAL A 317 -9.75 38.98 -3.44
N ALA A 318 -10.80 38.37 -2.85
CA ALA A 318 -11.81 39.10 -2.07
C ALA A 318 -11.21 39.77 -0.83
N LEU A 319 -10.30 39.08 -0.11
CA LEU A 319 -9.61 39.64 1.06
C LEU A 319 -8.69 40.79 0.69
N VAL A 320 -7.93 40.69 -0.40
CA VAL A 320 -7.06 41.77 -0.88
C VAL A 320 -7.90 42.97 -1.29
N ALA A 321 -8.99 42.77 -2.05
CA ALA A 321 -9.89 43.84 -2.44
C ALA A 321 -10.55 44.52 -1.23
N GLY A 322 -10.96 43.74 -0.22
CA GLY A 322 -11.51 44.21 1.05
C GLY A 322 -10.50 45.05 1.85
N ALA A 323 -9.24 44.61 1.93
CA ALA A 323 -8.16 45.35 2.59
C ALA A 323 -7.88 46.70 1.90
N ILE A 324 -7.84 46.71 0.56
CA ILE A 324 -7.72 47.94 -0.21
C ILE A 324 -8.90 48.89 0.08
N LEU A 325 -10.11 48.35 0.12
CA LEU A 325 -11.33 49.10 0.44
C LEU A 325 -11.24 49.75 1.84
N TRP A 326 -10.68 49.03 2.81
CA TRP A 326 -10.51 49.51 4.19
C TRP A 326 -9.43 50.62 4.26
N LEU A 327 -8.33 50.46 3.53
CA LEU A 327 -7.22 51.44 3.49
C LEU A 327 -7.57 52.78 2.81
N ILE A 328 -8.45 52.74 1.80
CA ILE A 328 -8.89 53.93 1.06
C ILE A 328 -9.96 54.74 1.82
N ARG A 329 -10.63 54.13 2.76
CA ARG A 329 -11.72 54.74 3.54
C ARG A 329 -11.20 55.54 4.74
#